data_36e009eec16e7cb4716962351dea8709
#
_entry.id   36e009eec16e7cb4716962351dea8709
#
_cell.length_a   1.000
_cell.length_b   1.000
_cell.length_c   1.000
_cell.angle_alpha   90.00
_cell.angle_beta   90.00
_cell.angle_gamma   90.00
#
_symmetry.space_group_name_H-M   'P 1'
#
loop_
_entity.id
_entity.type
_entity.pdbx_description
1 polymer ?
#
loop_
_entity_poly.entity_id
_entity_poly.type
_entity_poly.pdbx_seq_one_letter_code
_entity_poly.pdbx_strand_id
1 'polypeptide(L)'
;MNKLTELIKNDMKPALGVTEPGAIAFAVATAKEKTTGEIIKVEVALNSGMYKNAFTCGIPNSANFGNLYAAGLGAVAARADLGLESLAYITKEDDDKASELVDAGIIDVHMDHFGSEITIEACVKTENDICTVYIRDSHTNIVKIVLNDEIIFEKNSENNNDNNYNFGSENCDNDKYSENTNNTNNTNNINNSEINNNSAKTGDSPAPLIHKYSLQEIFDYVESVDAKEISFIQDAFTMNLELLDEGLNSDRAQIAKNLYKANGNKLISDDDLATAQLMCNGAIEARVLGLSKPAMSITGSGAHGIIATMPLYAYNAVHNGTENNEKLLRATALSYLICMYIKEYSGKLSAFCGCGIAAGTGTACGLAYLMGANKNQLELCIQNMSAGLTGMICDGGNHGCAMKGIVATDAAFRCAKFAINNVAIEGIHGINGLNAEDTMRNMGLIASPGMVKTEETIVEIMQNK
;
A
#
# COMPACT_ATOMS: atom_id res chain seq x y z
N MET A 1 -0.82 -8.23 27.44
CA MET A 1 -1.50 -7.80 26.20
C MET A 1 -1.71 -9.03 25.32
N ASN A 2 -2.87 -9.17 24.69
CA ASN A 2 -3.15 -10.27 23.77
C ASN A 2 -2.26 -10.12 22.50
N LYS A 3 -1.78 -11.25 21.93
CA LYS A 3 -0.92 -11.24 20.74
C LYS A 3 -1.58 -10.60 19.52
N LEU A 4 -2.91 -10.72 19.37
CA LEU A 4 -3.65 -10.07 18.28
C LEU A 4 -3.72 -8.55 18.50
N THR A 5 -3.87 -8.08 19.77
CA THR A 5 -3.77 -6.65 20.11
C THR A 5 -2.37 -6.10 19.75
N GLU A 6 -1.31 -6.84 20.11
CA GLU A 6 0.07 -6.46 19.78
C GLU A 6 0.29 -6.41 18.26
N LEU A 7 -0.25 -7.36 17.52
CA LEU A 7 -0.17 -7.39 16.07
C LEU A 7 -0.78 -6.13 15.46
N ILE A 8 -2.01 -5.78 15.85
CA ILE A 8 -2.68 -4.55 15.37
C ILE A 8 -1.85 -3.32 15.73
N LYS A 9 -1.44 -3.19 17.00
CA LYS A 9 -0.71 -2.02 17.51
C LYS A 9 0.63 -1.81 16.81
N ASN A 10 1.35 -2.89 16.51
CA ASN A 10 2.65 -2.82 15.87
C ASN A 10 2.55 -2.48 14.37
N ASP A 11 1.44 -2.81 13.74
CA ASP A 11 1.22 -2.58 12.32
C ASP A 11 0.59 -1.20 12.03
N MET A 12 -0.25 -0.68 12.93
CA MET A 12 -0.81 0.67 12.84
C MET A 12 0.28 1.74 12.92
N LYS A 13 0.44 2.53 11.85
CA LYS A 13 1.42 3.62 11.79
C LYS A 13 0.89 4.79 10.96
N PRO A 14 1.12 6.04 11.39
CA PRO A 14 0.90 7.19 10.54
C PRO A 14 1.74 7.09 9.25
N ALA A 15 1.15 7.45 8.12
CA ALA A 15 1.82 7.50 6.83
C ALA A 15 1.37 8.73 6.05
N LEU A 16 2.32 9.57 5.65
CA LEU A 16 2.09 10.77 4.87
C LEU A 16 2.05 10.43 3.37
N GLY A 17 0.93 10.68 2.71
CA GLY A 17 0.77 10.39 1.30
C GLY A 17 0.86 8.89 0.97
N VAL A 18 1.24 8.58 -0.26
CA VAL A 18 1.59 7.22 -0.70
C VAL A 18 2.99 6.89 -0.19
N THR A 19 3.20 5.68 0.34
CA THR A 19 4.43 5.33 1.06
C THR A 19 5.67 5.24 0.17
N GLU A 20 5.50 4.85 -1.08
CA GLU A 20 6.59 4.62 -2.01
C GLU A 20 7.37 5.89 -2.39
N PRO A 21 6.75 7.04 -2.71
CA PRO A 21 7.48 8.30 -2.91
C PRO A 21 8.28 8.74 -1.68
N GLY A 22 7.69 8.61 -0.49
CA GLY A 22 8.39 8.91 0.76
C GLY A 22 9.61 8.03 0.96
N ALA A 23 9.53 6.74 0.62
CA ALA A 23 10.64 5.81 0.69
C ALA A 23 11.75 6.12 -0.33
N ILE A 24 11.38 6.50 -1.56
CA ILE A 24 12.33 6.94 -2.60
C ILE A 24 13.05 8.21 -2.13
N ALA A 25 12.30 9.22 -1.69
CA ALA A 25 12.88 10.47 -1.20
C ALA A 25 13.78 10.24 0.03
N PHE A 26 13.38 9.38 0.96
CA PHE A 26 14.17 8.98 2.11
C PHE A 26 15.50 8.32 1.72
N ALA A 27 15.49 7.39 0.76
CA ALA A 27 16.69 6.72 0.27
C ALA A 27 17.67 7.71 -0.37
N VAL A 28 17.16 8.58 -1.25
CA VAL A 28 17.97 9.61 -1.94
C VAL A 28 18.51 10.64 -0.93
N ALA A 29 17.67 11.12 0.00
CA ALA A 29 18.11 12.06 1.05
C ALA A 29 19.21 11.45 1.92
N THR A 30 19.08 10.17 2.31
CA THR A 30 20.10 9.46 3.08
C THR A 30 21.43 9.38 2.33
N ALA A 31 21.39 9.10 1.01
CA ALA A 31 22.60 9.09 0.17
C ALA A 31 23.19 10.49 0.07
N LYS A 32 22.36 11.52 -0.18
CA LYS A 32 22.78 12.93 -0.32
C LYS A 32 23.46 13.45 0.96
N GLU A 33 22.95 13.12 2.14
CA GLU A 33 23.54 13.52 3.43
C GLU A 33 24.98 13.00 3.64
N LYS A 34 25.40 11.96 2.91
CA LYS A 34 26.76 11.40 2.98
C LYS A 34 27.71 11.99 1.95
N THR A 35 27.21 12.83 1.04
CA THR A 35 28.01 13.42 -0.06
C THR A 35 28.23 14.91 0.14
N THR A 36 29.28 15.43 -0.50
CA THR A 36 29.63 16.86 -0.54
C THR A 36 29.76 17.34 -1.99
N GLY A 37 29.56 18.63 -2.24
CA GLY A 37 29.60 19.22 -3.59
C GLY A 37 28.24 19.21 -4.29
N GLU A 38 28.23 19.76 -5.52
CA GLU A 38 27.02 19.87 -6.34
C GLU A 38 26.60 18.50 -6.90
N ILE A 39 25.30 18.29 -7.07
CA ILE A 39 24.74 17.05 -7.60
C ILE A 39 24.98 17.00 -9.10
N ILE A 40 25.59 15.92 -9.57
CA ILE A 40 25.80 15.61 -10.99
C ILE A 40 24.74 14.66 -11.52
N LYS A 41 24.36 13.62 -10.72
CA LYS A 41 23.38 12.61 -11.10
C LYS A 41 22.73 11.98 -9.89
N VAL A 42 21.45 11.66 -9.99
CA VAL A 42 20.71 10.81 -9.08
C VAL A 42 20.11 9.67 -9.88
N GLU A 43 20.39 8.44 -9.47
CA GLU A 43 19.89 7.24 -10.11
C GLU A 43 19.20 6.36 -9.08
N VAL A 44 17.96 5.92 -9.38
CA VAL A 44 17.18 5.07 -8.47
C VAL A 44 16.66 3.86 -9.23
N ALA A 45 17.10 2.67 -8.80
CA ALA A 45 16.61 1.40 -9.30
C ALA A 45 15.57 0.82 -8.33
N LEU A 46 14.44 0.36 -8.85
CA LEU A 46 13.27 -0.10 -8.11
C LEU A 46 12.80 -1.45 -8.66
N ASN A 47 12.29 -2.34 -7.79
CA ASN A 47 11.49 -3.45 -8.30
C ASN A 47 10.14 -2.97 -8.87
N SER A 48 9.45 -3.84 -9.64
CA SER A 48 8.21 -3.48 -10.33
C SER A 48 7.12 -2.93 -9.40
N GLY A 49 6.97 -3.49 -8.22
CA GLY A 49 5.96 -3.05 -7.25
C GLY A 49 6.21 -1.62 -6.75
N MET A 50 7.44 -1.29 -6.37
CA MET A 50 7.84 0.06 -5.96
C MET A 50 7.69 1.05 -7.11
N TYR A 51 8.22 0.69 -8.30
CA TYR A 51 8.14 1.53 -9.50
C TYR A 51 6.70 1.86 -9.87
N LYS A 52 5.84 0.84 -9.99
CA LYS A 52 4.42 0.99 -10.32
C LYS A 52 3.68 1.85 -9.29
N ASN A 53 3.88 1.58 -8.00
CA ASN A 53 3.11 2.24 -6.95
C ASN A 53 3.43 3.73 -6.81
N ALA A 54 4.68 4.13 -7.07
CA ALA A 54 5.07 5.53 -7.03
C ALA A 54 4.92 6.26 -8.37
N PHE A 55 4.59 5.56 -9.48
CA PHE A 55 4.70 6.07 -10.85
C PHE A 55 3.94 7.37 -11.11
N THR A 56 2.72 7.51 -10.60
CA THR A 56 1.87 8.70 -10.81
C THR A 56 1.18 9.19 -9.53
N CYS A 57 1.64 8.80 -8.35
CA CYS A 57 1.04 9.25 -7.10
C CYS A 57 1.44 10.69 -6.76
N GLY A 58 0.55 11.41 -6.10
CA GLY A 58 0.84 12.72 -5.54
C GLY A 58 1.94 12.65 -4.48
N ILE A 59 2.76 13.66 -4.46
CA ILE A 59 3.87 13.80 -3.50
C ILE A 59 3.44 14.80 -2.43
N PRO A 60 3.65 14.50 -1.14
CA PRO A 60 3.32 15.43 -0.06
C PRO A 60 3.96 16.81 -0.26
N ASN A 61 3.15 17.85 -0.10
CA ASN A 61 3.54 19.27 -0.21
C ASN A 61 4.09 19.69 -1.58
N SER A 62 3.96 18.86 -2.62
CA SER A 62 4.38 19.15 -3.99
C SER A 62 3.18 19.29 -4.94
N ALA A 63 3.34 20.11 -5.98
CA ALA A 63 2.42 20.15 -7.11
C ALA A 63 2.70 19.04 -8.12
N ASN A 64 3.87 18.42 -8.06
CA ASN A 64 4.34 17.35 -8.92
C ASN A 64 3.92 15.96 -8.40
N PHE A 65 4.16 14.94 -9.20
CA PHE A 65 3.82 13.56 -8.88
C PHE A 65 4.81 12.57 -9.52
N GLY A 66 4.88 11.38 -8.94
CA GLY A 66 5.63 10.25 -9.50
C GLY A 66 7.07 10.12 -8.99
N ASN A 67 7.72 9.08 -9.52
CA ASN A 67 9.04 8.61 -9.08
C ASN A 67 10.13 9.66 -9.23
N LEU A 68 10.20 10.31 -10.40
CA LEU A 68 11.25 11.28 -10.75
C LEU A 68 11.26 12.46 -9.77
N TYR A 69 10.08 13.03 -9.52
CA TYR A 69 9.97 14.17 -8.60
C TYR A 69 10.18 13.77 -7.14
N ALA A 70 9.79 12.55 -6.76
CA ALA A 70 10.10 12.03 -5.43
C ALA A 70 11.61 11.91 -5.20
N ALA A 71 12.35 11.42 -6.19
CA ALA A 71 13.81 11.34 -6.15
C ALA A 71 14.45 12.74 -6.18
N GLY A 72 13.94 13.65 -7.02
CA GLY A 72 14.40 15.04 -7.08
C GLY A 72 14.25 15.77 -5.75
N LEU A 73 13.08 15.66 -5.11
CA LEU A 73 12.84 16.24 -3.78
C LEU A 73 13.70 15.58 -2.69
N GLY A 74 13.99 14.28 -2.83
CA GLY A 74 14.95 13.57 -1.98
C GLY A 74 16.34 14.20 -2.04
N ALA A 75 16.76 14.61 -3.23
CA ALA A 75 18.07 15.23 -3.46
C ALA A 75 18.15 16.69 -2.99
N VAL A 76 17.02 17.43 -3.04
CA VAL A 76 16.99 18.87 -2.74
C VAL A 76 16.73 19.15 -1.26
N ALA A 77 15.70 18.55 -0.65
CA ALA A 77 15.18 19.05 0.62
C ALA A 77 14.60 18.00 1.55
N ALA A 78 14.43 16.73 1.13
CA ALA A 78 13.88 15.72 2.00
C ALA A 78 14.77 15.48 3.22
N ARG A 79 14.12 15.20 4.35
CA ARG A 79 14.77 14.94 5.64
C ARG A 79 14.83 13.46 5.93
N ALA A 80 16.01 12.86 5.84
CA ALA A 80 16.21 11.43 6.09
C ALA A 80 15.88 11.02 7.53
N ASP A 81 16.06 11.92 8.50
CA ASP A 81 15.74 11.66 9.92
C ASP A 81 14.24 11.41 10.19
N LEU A 82 13.35 11.80 9.23
CA LEU A 82 11.90 11.62 9.34
C LEU A 82 11.37 10.34 8.65
N GLY A 83 12.22 9.54 8.03
CA GLY A 83 11.80 8.28 7.38
C GLY A 83 10.70 8.51 6.33
N LEU A 84 9.52 7.88 6.48
CA LEU A 84 8.40 8.02 5.54
C LEU A 84 7.75 9.42 5.53
N GLU A 85 8.04 10.24 6.51
CA GLU A 85 7.62 11.65 6.57
C GLU A 85 8.71 12.60 6.03
N SER A 86 9.71 12.09 5.32
CA SER A 86 10.84 12.86 4.78
C SER A 86 10.45 14.07 3.94
N LEU A 87 9.25 14.03 3.34
CA LEU A 87 8.68 15.09 2.51
C LEU A 87 7.75 16.07 3.26
N ALA A 88 7.64 15.97 4.60
CA ALA A 88 6.69 16.74 5.39
C ALA A 88 6.91 18.27 5.34
N TYR A 89 8.12 18.71 5.10
CA TYR A 89 8.50 20.13 5.15
C TYR A 89 8.93 20.71 3.80
N ILE A 90 8.57 20.05 2.69
CA ILE A 90 8.85 20.54 1.33
C ILE A 90 8.14 21.87 1.10
N THR A 91 8.89 22.85 0.60
CA THR A 91 8.38 24.16 0.19
C THR A 91 8.19 24.23 -1.31
N LYS A 92 7.50 25.27 -1.78
CA LYS A 92 7.38 25.52 -3.22
C LYS A 92 8.75 25.75 -3.89
N GLU A 93 9.69 26.42 -3.21
CA GLU A 93 11.03 26.65 -3.75
C GLU A 93 11.79 25.32 -3.93
N ASP A 94 11.61 24.36 -3.01
CA ASP A 94 12.20 23.02 -3.13
C ASP A 94 11.57 22.24 -4.29
N ASP A 95 10.25 22.38 -4.48
CA ASP A 95 9.51 21.77 -5.59
C ASP A 95 9.98 22.30 -6.95
N ASP A 96 10.20 23.63 -7.05
CA ASP A 96 10.72 24.28 -8.25
C ASP A 96 12.16 23.80 -8.55
N LYS A 97 13.05 23.71 -7.55
CA LYS A 97 14.41 23.18 -7.69
C LYS A 97 14.46 21.70 -8.10
N ALA A 98 13.59 20.88 -7.51
CA ALA A 98 13.49 19.47 -7.90
C ALA A 98 13.04 19.34 -9.36
N SER A 99 12.11 20.20 -9.81
CA SER A 99 11.68 20.26 -11.22
C SER A 99 12.82 20.62 -12.15
N GLU A 100 13.66 21.58 -11.78
CA GLU A 100 14.87 21.96 -12.56
C GLU A 100 15.83 20.77 -12.72
N LEU A 101 16.05 19.96 -11.67
CA LEU A 101 16.91 18.79 -11.74
C LEU A 101 16.30 17.68 -12.64
N VAL A 102 14.98 17.49 -12.58
CA VAL A 102 14.27 16.54 -13.46
C VAL A 102 14.34 16.98 -14.91
N ASP A 103 14.06 18.25 -15.20
CA ASP A 103 14.08 18.82 -16.55
C ASP A 103 15.49 18.82 -17.16
N ALA A 104 16.52 18.95 -16.33
CA ALA A 104 17.92 18.85 -16.74
C ALA A 104 18.39 17.41 -17.00
N GLY A 105 17.55 16.39 -16.73
CA GLY A 105 17.92 14.98 -16.90
C GLY A 105 18.93 14.47 -15.86
N ILE A 106 19.06 15.18 -14.73
CA ILE A 106 19.97 14.79 -13.63
C ILE A 106 19.37 13.63 -12.83
N ILE A 107 18.04 13.53 -12.78
CA ILE A 107 17.30 12.49 -12.06
C ILE A 107 16.92 11.39 -13.03
N ASP A 108 17.27 10.14 -12.71
CA ASP A 108 16.83 8.94 -13.39
C ASP A 108 16.19 7.96 -12.40
N VAL A 109 15.04 7.41 -12.77
CA VAL A 109 14.35 6.38 -11.99
C VAL A 109 13.87 5.29 -12.93
N HIS A 110 14.37 4.08 -12.73
CA HIS A 110 14.04 2.95 -13.58
C HIS A 110 13.66 1.70 -12.78
N MET A 111 13.05 0.76 -13.46
CA MET A 111 12.75 -0.56 -12.92
C MET A 111 13.89 -1.51 -13.30
N ASP A 112 14.43 -2.23 -12.32
CA ASP A 112 15.51 -3.20 -12.50
C ASP A 112 15.00 -4.64 -12.65
N HIS A 113 13.95 -5.02 -11.89
CA HIS A 113 13.42 -6.38 -11.92
C HIS A 113 11.93 -6.44 -11.54
N PHE A 114 11.27 -7.57 -11.89
CA PHE A 114 9.92 -7.88 -11.44
C PHE A 114 9.96 -8.62 -10.11
N GLY A 115 9.20 -8.11 -9.12
CA GLY A 115 9.13 -8.71 -7.78
C GLY A 115 8.08 -8.04 -6.91
N SER A 116 7.62 -8.77 -5.87
CA SER A 116 6.63 -8.30 -4.90
C SER A 116 7.26 -7.79 -3.60
N GLU A 117 8.56 -7.94 -3.44
CA GLU A 117 9.36 -7.40 -2.34
C GLU A 117 9.46 -5.87 -2.41
N ILE A 118 10.01 -5.26 -1.39
CA ILE A 118 10.33 -3.83 -1.38
C ILE A 118 11.84 -3.72 -1.58
N THR A 119 12.26 -3.17 -2.72
CA THR A 119 13.66 -2.89 -3.01
C THR A 119 13.84 -1.49 -3.58
N ILE A 120 14.80 -0.76 -3.04
CA ILE A 120 15.24 0.54 -3.53
C ILE A 120 16.77 0.53 -3.51
N GLU A 121 17.38 0.91 -4.62
CA GLU A 121 18.79 1.25 -4.71
C GLU A 121 18.89 2.69 -5.19
N ALA A 122 19.35 3.60 -4.33
CA ALA A 122 19.42 5.03 -4.61
C ALA A 122 20.89 5.49 -4.60
N CYS A 123 21.39 5.88 -5.76
CA CYS A 123 22.74 6.39 -5.96
C CYS A 123 22.70 7.91 -6.17
N VAL A 124 23.48 8.64 -5.39
CA VAL A 124 23.71 10.10 -5.56
C VAL A 124 25.18 10.33 -5.90
N LYS A 125 25.43 10.90 -7.06
CA LYS A 125 26.75 11.31 -7.53
C LYS A 125 26.86 12.84 -7.47
N THR A 126 27.88 13.31 -6.79
CA THR A 126 28.24 14.74 -6.72
C THR A 126 29.62 14.96 -7.34
N GLU A 127 30.09 16.21 -7.34
CA GLU A 127 31.44 16.55 -7.79
C GLU A 127 32.54 15.82 -7.01
N ASN A 128 32.29 15.50 -5.73
CA ASN A 128 33.31 14.96 -4.83
C ASN A 128 33.08 13.50 -4.46
N ASP A 129 31.80 13.03 -4.42
CA ASP A 129 31.44 11.77 -3.80
C ASP A 129 30.39 11.00 -4.60
N ILE A 130 30.37 9.68 -4.42
CA ILE A 130 29.32 8.78 -4.88
C ILE A 130 28.80 8.00 -3.68
N CYS A 131 27.51 8.09 -3.38
CA CYS A 131 26.90 7.33 -2.30
C CYS A 131 25.70 6.53 -2.77
N THR A 132 25.68 5.23 -2.45
CA THR A 132 24.55 4.34 -2.76
C THR A 132 23.92 3.79 -1.47
N VAL A 133 22.61 3.92 -1.37
CA VAL A 133 21.79 3.42 -0.25
C VAL A 133 20.91 2.29 -0.75
N TYR A 134 20.90 1.17 -0.01
CA TYR A 134 20.10 -0.02 -0.31
C TYR A 134 19.02 -0.21 0.75
N ILE A 135 17.76 -0.23 0.33
CA ILE A 135 16.59 -0.54 1.17
C ILE A 135 15.99 -1.86 0.72
N ARG A 136 15.64 -2.74 1.69
CA ARG A 136 15.05 -4.06 1.44
C ARG A 136 13.96 -4.36 2.48
N ASP A 137 12.98 -5.19 2.10
CA ASP A 137 11.93 -5.77 2.94
C ASP A 137 10.90 -4.81 3.52
N SER A 138 11.26 -3.58 3.82
CA SER A 138 10.33 -2.52 4.24
C SER A 138 10.84 -1.16 3.77
N HIS A 139 9.93 -0.20 3.65
CA HIS A 139 10.16 1.11 3.02
C HIS A 139 11.27 1.97 3.67
N THR A 140 11.68 1.67 4.90
CA THR A 140 12.72 2.41 5.64
C THR A 140 13.84 1.52 6.17
N ASN A 141 13.87 0.25 5.79
CA ASN A 141 14.90 -0.68 6.27
C ASN A 141 16.15 -0.58 5.39
N ILE A 142 17.04 0.33 5.75
CA ILE A 142 18.36 0.43 5.11
C ILE A 142 19.17 -0.81 5.52
N VAL A 143 19.65 -1.56 4.52
CA VAL A 143 20.47 -2.77 4.73
C VAL A 143 21.94 -2.52 4.44
N LYS A 144 22.26 -1.53 3.57
CA LYS A 144 23.64 -1.22 3.19
C LYS A 144 23.77 0.23 2.74
N ILE A 145 24.92 0.86 3.04
CA ILE A 145 25.34 2.17 2.48
C ILE A 145 26.78 2.04 2.02
N VAL A 146 27.03 2.44 0.79
CA VAL A 146 28.36 2.47 0.16
C VAL A 146 28.69 3.92 -0.17
N LEU A 147 29.86 4.41 0.26
CA LEU A 147 30.40 5.74 -0.05
C LEU A 147 31.76 5.58 -0.71
N ASN A 148 31.94 6.06 -1.94
CA ASN A 148 33.20 6.00 -2.68
C ASN A 148 33.81 4.59 -2.67
N ASP A 149 32.97 3.58 -3.00
CA ASP A 149 33.30 2.13 -3.01
C ASP A 149 33.58 1.52 -1.62
N GLU A 150 33.49 2.28 -0.52
CA GLU A 150 33.64 1.79 0.83
C GLU A 150 32.28 1.54 1.49
N ILE A 151 32.09 0.36 2.07
CA ILE A 151 30.88 0.04 2.84
C ILE A 151 30.97 0.75 4.18
N ILE A 152 30.18 1.83 4.37
CA ILE A 152 30.12 2.59 5.62
C ILE A 152 29.03 2.14 6.58
N PHE A 153 28.07 1.36 6.09
CA PHE A 153 27.02 0.72 6.88
C PHE A 153 26.58 -0.58 6.22
N GLU A 154 26.49 -1.64 7.01
CA GLU A 154 25.90 -2.92 6.60
C GLU A 154 25.19 -3.55 7.79
N LYS A 155 23.93 -3.92 7.60
CA LYS A 155 23.12 -4.57 8.63
C LYS A 155 23.52 -6.05 8.69
N ASN A 156 24.10 -6.50 9.83
CA ASN A 156 24.45 -7.89 10.03
C ASN A 156 23.20 -8.78 9.88
N SER A 157 23.26 -9.70 8.95
CA SER A 157 22.27 -10.77 8.80
C SER A 157 22.53 -11.88 9.82
N GLU A 158 22.28 -11.63 11.11
CA GLU A 158 22.13 -12.73 12.06
C GLU A 158 20.74 -13.35 11.86
N ASN A 159 20.71 -14.55 11.26
CA ASN A 159 19.53 -15.39 10.99
C ASN A 159 18.62 -14.98 9.81
N ASN A 160 19.11 -15.03 8.59
CA ASN A 160 18.30 -15.47 7.46
C ASN A 160 19.17 -16.25 6.48
N ASN A 161 19.11 -17.56 6.56
CA ASN A 161 19.51 -18.44 5.45
C ASN A 161 18.58 -18.14 4.27
N ASP A 162 19.17 -18.04 3.08
CA ASP A 162 18.54 -18.00 1.78
C ASP A 162 17.95 -16.65 1.33
N ASN A 163 18.80 -15.69 1.02
CA ASN A 163 18.65 -14.90 -0.20
C ASN A 163 20.02 -14.32 -0.55
N ASN A 164 20.71 -14.95 -1.51
CA ASN A 164 21.83 -14.34 -2.22
C ASN A 164 21.30 -13.16 -3.03
N TYR A 165 21.25 -11.98 -2.43
CA TYR A 165 21.09 -10.73 -3.18
C TYR A 165 22.39 -10.50 -3.95
N ASN A 166 22.37 -10.79 -5.25
CA ASN A 166 23.43 -10.31 -6.13
C ASN A 166 23.32 -8.78 -6.16
N PHE A 167 24.17 -8.11 -5.40
CA PHE A 167 24.41 -6.68 -5.59
C PHE A 167 25.13 -6.53 -6.93
N GLY A 168 24.43 -6.10 -7.95
CA GLY A 168 25.05 -5.77 -9.23
C GLY A 168 26.09 -4.69 -8.98
N SER A 169 27.36 -4.99 -9.25
CA SER A 169 28.44 -4.02 -9.24
C SER A 169 28.45 -3.25 -10.56
N GLU A 170 27.38 -2.53 -10.86
CA GLU A 170 27.38 -1.58 -11.96
C GLU A 170 27.45 -0.19 -11.35
N ASN A 171 28.64 0.41 -11.41
CA ASN A 171 28.90 1.78 -11.00
C ASN A 171 28.07 2.75 -11.87
N CYS A 172 27.65 3.89 -11.30
CA CYS A 172 26.99 5.01 -12.00
C CYS A 172 27.77 5.56 -13.23
N ASP A 173 28.83 4.92 -13.66
CA ASP A 173 29.74 5.38 -14.72
C ASP A 173 29.52 4.71 -16.09
N ASN A 174 28.50 3.87 -16.30
CA ASN A 174 28.28 3.25 -17.62
C ASN A 174 27.36 4.11 -18.52
N ASP A 175 27.98 4.96 -19.31
CA ASP A 175 27.44 5.53 -20.56
C ASP A 175 27.13 4.41 -21.58
N LYS A 176 26.07 3.63 -21.39
CA LYS A 176 25.60 2.59 -22.32
C LYS A 176 24.13 2.74 -22.64
N TYR A 177 23.70 3.87 -23.12
CA TYR A 177 22.49 3.98 -23.94
C TYR A 177 22.68 5.08 -24.98
N SER A 178 23.49 4.80 -25.99
CA SER A 178 23.41 5.51 -27.25
C SER A 178 23.01 4.53 -28.34
N GLU A 179 21.84 4.82 -28.94
CA GLU A 179 21.42 4.40 -30.27
C GLU A 179 21.29 2.90 -30.57
N ASN A 180 20.06 2.40 -30.57
CA ASN A 180 19.64 1.42 -31.56
C ASN A 180 18.19 1.66 -32.00
N THR A 181 18.05 2.58 -32.96
CA THR A 181 16.94 2.56 -33.93
C THR A 181 17.29 1.55 -35.05
N ASN A 182 16.32 0.71 -35.36
CA ASN A 182 16.25 -0.19 -36.52
C ASN A 182 16.82 -1.61 -36.35
N ASN A 183 15.92 -2.60 -36.16
CA ASN A 183 15.69 -3.58 -37.24
C ASN A 183 14.45 -4.43 -36.99
N THR A 184 13.56 -4.33 -37.96
CA THR A 184 12.45 -5.24 -38.24
C THR A 184 12.96 -6.62 -38.72
N ASN A 185 12.18 -7.68 -38.38
CA ASN A 185 12.16 -9.01 -38.93
C ASN A 185 13.15 -10.04 -38.37
N ASN A 186 12.64 -10.91 -37.49
CA ASN A 186 12.77 -12.35 -37.75
C ASN A 186 11.69 -13.15 -37.04
N THR A 187 10.81 -13.72 -37.85
CA THR A 187 9.89 -14.81 -37.50
C THR A 187 10.65 -16.12 -37.36
N ASN A 188 10.18 -16.97 -36.43
CA ASN A 188 10.41 -18.41 -36.31
C ASN A 188 11.61 -18.86 -35.47
N ASN A 189 11.33 -19.29 -34.22
CA ASN A 189 11.43 -20.70 -33.83
C ASN A 189 11.09 -20.82 -32.33
N ILE A 190 9.87 -21.25 -32.05
CA ILE A 190 9.52 -21.73 -30.71
C ILE A 190 10.03 -23.16 -30.61
N ASN A 191 11.22 -23.34 -30.08
CA ASN A 191 11.64 -24.62 -29.55
C ASN A 191 11.17 -24.75 -28.11
N ASN A 192 10.25 -25.69 -27.89
CA ASN A 192 9.92 -26.24 -26.59
C ASN A 192 11.20 -26.71 -25.90
N SER A 193 11.64 -26.00 -24.90
CA SER A 193 12.56 -26.51 -23.90
C SER A 193 12.15 -26.03 -22.52
N GLU A 194 11.64 -26.99 -21.75
CA GLU A 194 11.64 -27.07 -20.31
C GLU A 194 11.09 -25.88 -19.54
N ILE A 195 9.77 -25.97 -19.27
CA ILE A 195 9.17 -25.32 -18.10
C ILE A 195 9.92 -25.89 -16.88
N ASN A 196 10.98 -25.20 -16.47
CA ASN A 196 11.52 -25.39 -15.14
C ASN A 196 10.43 -25.00 -14.15
N ASN A 197 9.75 -26.00 -13.60
CA ASN A 197 8.95 -25.92 -12.39
C ASN A 197 9.85 -25.54 -11.23
N ASN A 198 10.30 -24.30 -11.17
CA ASN A 198 10.63 -23.66 -9.92
C ASN A 198 9.30 -23.23 -9.26
N SER A 199 8.53 -24.23 -8.82
CA SER A 199 7.66 -24.04 -7.67
C SER A 199 8.55 -23.42 -6.60
N ALA A 200 8.27 -22.16 -6.25
CA ALA A 200 8.86 -21.51 -5.10
C ALA A 200 8.79 -22.53 -3.96
N LYS A 201 9.93 -23.09 -3.60
CA LYS A 201 10.11 -23.80 -2.35
C LYS A 201 9.78 -22.75 -1.31
N THR A 202 8.61 -22.87 -0.70
CA THR A 202 8.34 -22.25 0.59
C THR A 202 9.39 -22.82 1.53
N GLY A 203 10.54 -22.15 1.63
CA GLY A 203 11.52 -22.42 2.66
C GLY A 203 10.80 -22.38 4.00
N ASP A 204 11.27 -23.09 4.99
CA ASP A 204 10.76 -23.25 6.36
C ASP A 204 10.73 -21.92 7.15
N SER A 205 10.25 -20.82 6.58
CA SER A 205 9.93 -19.61 7.33
C SER A 205 8.66 -19.87 8.14
N PRO A 206 8.66 -19.59 9.44
CA PRO A 206 7.48 -19.82 10.27
C PRO A 206 6.30 -19.03 9.70
N ALA A 207 5.13 -19.69 9.59
CA ALA A 207 3.91 -19.04 9.10
C ALA A 207 3.65 -17.73 9.85
N PRO A 208 3.20 -16.65 9.15
CA PRO A 208 2.85 -15.37 9.75
C PRO A 208 1.97 -15.56 10.99
N LEU A 209 2.16 -14.71 12.00
CA LEU A 209 1.46 -14.85 13.28
C LEU A 209 -0.06 -14.94 13.09
N ILE A 210 -0.63 -14.11 12.18
CA ILE A 210 -2.07 -14.06 11.96
C ILE A 210 -2.62 -15.38 11.41
N HIS A 211 -1.87 -16.10 10.58
CA HIS A 211 -2.28 -17.40 10.02
C HIS A 211 -2.30 -18.56 11.04
N LYS A 212 -1.84 -18.30 12.28
CA LYS A 212 -1.94 -19.26 13.38
C LYS A 212 -3.31 -19.21 14.08
N TYR A 213 -4.16 -18.28 13.69
CA TYR A 213 -5.49 -18.10 14.25
C TYR A 213 -6.56 -18.42 13.20
N SER A 214 -7.58 -19.13 13.61
CA SER A 214 -8.81 -19.36 12.85
C SER A 214 -9.72 -18.13 12.94
N LEU A 215 -10.70 -18.03 12.02
CA LEU A 215 -11.76 -17.02 12.11
C LEU A 215 -12.50 -17.08 13.44
N GLN A 216 -12.71 -18.32 13.99
CA GLN A 216 -13.35 -18.50 15.30
C GLN A 216 -12.52 -17.84 16.41
N GLU A 217 -11.20 -18.07 16.45
CA GLU A 217 -10.33 -17.49 17.48
C GLU A 217 -10.22 -15.95 17.34
N ILE A 218 -10.24 -15.42 16.11
CA ILE A 218 -10.30 -13.99 15.84
C ILE A 218 -11.63 -13.42 16.35
N PHE A 219 -12.75 -14.09 16.09
CA PHE A 219 -14.06 -13.67 16.56
C PHE A 219 -14.14 -13.69 18.09
N ASP A 220 -13.69 -14.78 18.74
CA ASP A 220 -13.66 -14.90 20.21
C ASP A 220 -12.79 -13.82 20.86
N TYR A 221 -11.66 -13.49 20.25
CA TYR A 221 -10.82 -12.38 20.68
C TYR A 221 -11.58 -11.05 20.60
N VAL A 222 -12.22 -10.75 19.48
CA VAL A 222 -12.97 -9.51 19.28
C VAL A 222 -14.13 -9.39 20.28
N GLU A 223 -14.82 -10.48 20.58
CA GLU A 223 -15.91 -10.51 21.57
C GLU A 223 -15.42 -10.31 23.01
N SER A 224 -14.21 -10.72 23.34
CA SER A 224 -13.70 -10.78 24.71
C SER A 224 -12.65 -9.72 25.07
N VAL A 225 -12.00 -9.08 24.07
CA VAL A 225 -10.93 -8.11 24.37
C VAL A 225 -11.47 -6.91 25.14
N ASP A 226 -10.72 -6.45 26.15
CA ASP A 226 -11.06 -5.22 26.88
C ASP A 226 -10.94 -4.01 25.91
N ALA A 227 -11.99 -3.21 25.84
CA ALA A 227 -12.01 -2.01 24.99
C ALA A 227 -10.85 -1.06 25.29
N LYS A 228 -10.34 -1.03 26.53
CA LYS A 228 -9.17 -0.24 26.89
C LYS A 228 -7.89 -0.73 26.23
N GLU A 229 -7.75 -2.04 26.01
CA GLU A 229 -6.58 -2.60 25.33
C GLU A 229 -6.51 -2.25 23.85
N ILE A 230 -7.65 -1.97 23.21
CA ILE A 230 -7.78 -1.60 21.79
C ILE A 230 -8.16 -0.13 21.58
N SER A 231 -8.14 0.70 22.64
CA SER A 231 -8.51 2.13 22.56
C SER A 231 -7.63 2.95 21.63
N PHE A 232 -6.38 2.54 21.40
CA PHE A 232 -5.46 3.18 20.44
C PHE A 232 -6.00 3.19 19.00
N ILE A 233 -6.96 2.32 18.65
CA ILE A 233 -7.63 2.32 17.34
C ILE A 233 -8.35 3.66 17.08
N GLN A 234 -8.73 4.41 18.12
CA GLN A 234 -9.35 5.72 17.99
C GLN A 234 -8.50 6.72 17.20
N ASP A 235 -7.18 6.59 17.29
CA ASP A 235 -6.24 7.46 16.55
C ASP A 235 -6.45 7.35 15.03
N ALA A 236 -6.88 6.17 14.54
CA ALA A 236 -7.17 5.97 13.13
C ALA A 236 -8.40 6.78 12.66
N PHE A 237 -9.44 6.86 13.49
CA PHE A 237 -10.62 7.67 13.15
C PHE A 237 -10.27 9.14 13.08
N THR A 238 -9.58 9.66 14.12
CA THR A 238 -9.19 11.07 14.21
C THR A 238 -8.30 11.47 13.02
N MET A 239 -7.24 10.72 12.78
CA MET A 239 -6.27 11.01 11.72
C MET A 239 -6.90 10.97 10.33
N ASN A 240 -7.73 9.97 10.04
CA ASN A 240 -8.38 9.85 8.74
C ASN A 240 -9.49 10.89 8.53
N LEU A 241 -10.14 11.36 9.59
CA LEU A 241 -11.09 12.49 9.53
C LEU A 241 -10.39 13.82 9.26
N GLU A 242 -9.22 14.06 9.87
CA GLU A 242 -8.41 15.25 9.58
C GLU A 242 -7.95 15.27 8.11
N LEU A 243 -7.57 14.13 7.57
CA LEU A 243 -7.20 14.00 6.16
C LEU A 243 -8.38 14.24 5.23
N LEU A 244 -9.58 13.72 5.57
CA LEU A 244 -10.81 14.00 4.84
C LEU A 244 -11.14 15.49 4.84
N ASP A 245 -11.05 16.16 6.00
CA ASP A 245 -11.32 17.60 6.13
C ASP A 245 -10.37 18.41 5.23
N GLU A 246 -9.10 18.08 5.22
CA GLU A 246 -8.14 18.71 4.32
C GLU A 246 -8.51 18.47 2.85
N GLY A 247 -8.97 17.26 2.48
CA GLY A 247 -9.46 16.95 1.14
C GLY A 247 -10.65 17.81 0.74
N LEU A 248 -11.65 17.95 1.61
CA LEU A 248 -12.84 18.77 1.36
C LEU A 248 -12.50 20.26 1.15
N ASN A 249 -11.47 20.75 1.82
CA ASN A 249 -10.99 22.13 1.71
C ASN A 249 -10.01 22.36 0.55
N SER A 250 -9.51 21.30 -0.08
CA SER A 250 -8.56 21.39 -1.20
C SER A 250 -9.25 21.59 -2.55
N ASP A 251 -8.74 22.51 -3.38
CA ASP A 251 -9.23 22.67 -4.75
C ASP A 251 -8.86 21.52 -5.67
N ARG A 252 -7.90 20.67 -5.28
CA ARG A 252 -7.44 19.51 -6.02
C ARG A 252 -8.38 18.31 -5.89
N ALA A 253 -9.12 18.20 -4.77
CA ALA A 253 -9.97 17.04 -4.46
C ALA A 253 -11.39 17.19 -5.08
N GLN A 254 -11.60 16.59 -6.23
CA GLN A 254 -12.87 16.68 -6.97
C GLN A 254 -13.85 15.58 -6.56
N ILE A 255 -13.35 14.37 -6.26
CA ILE A 255 -14.17 13.22 -5.85
C ILE A 255 -14.79 13.51 -4.48
N ALA A 256 -13.99 13.97 -3.50
CA ALA A 256 -14.46 14.32 -2.17
C ALA A 256 -15.59 15.36 -2.21
N LYS A 257 -15.41 16.44 -2.99
CA LYS A 257 -16.43 17.49 -3.17
C LYS A 257 -17.69 16.95 -3.83
N ASN A 258 -17.56 16.05 -4.80
CA ASN A 258 -18.70 15.43 -5.47
C ASN A 258 -19.48 14.51 -4.51
N LEU A 259 -18.77 13.66 -3.75
CA LEU A 259 -19.37 12.79 -2.74
C LEU A 259 -20.04 13.61 -1.62
N TYR A 260 -19.44 14.71 -1.18
CA TYR A 260 -20.05 15.63 -0.21
C TYR A 260 -21.37 16.21 -0.71
N LYS A 261 -21.40 16.64 -1.97
CA LYS A 261 -22.63 17.13 -2.62
C LYS A 261 -23.68 16.01 -2.74
N ALA A 262 -23.27 14.80 -3.13
CA ALA A 262 -24.14 13.64 -3.22
C ALA A 262 -24.72 13.22 -1.87
N ASN A 263 -23.97 13.43 -0.77
CA ASN A 263 -24.40 13.21 0.61
C ASN A 263 -25.24 14.36 1.19
N GLY A 264 -25.83 15.20 0.32
CA GLY A 264 -26.71 16.31 0.71
C GLY A 264 -25.97 17.49 1.33
N ASN A 265 -24.70 17.72 0.99
CA ASN A 265 -23.80 18.71 1.58
C ASN A 265 -23.66 18.56 3.11
N LYS A 266 -23.66 17.34 3.58
CA LYS A 266 -23.45 16.97 5.00
C LYS A 266 -22.29 15.99 5.11
N LEU A 267 -21.53 16.11 6.18
CA LEU A 267 -20.50 15.11 6.50
C LEU A 267 -21.16 13.78 6.90
N ILE A 268 -22.26 13.85 7.65
CA ILE A 268 -23.09 12.72 8.06
C ILE A 268 -24.53 13.03 7.63
N SER A 269 -25.10 12.14 6.81
CA SER A 269 -26.51 12.15 6.43
C SER A 269 -27.24 10.95 7.04
N ASP A 270 -28.53 10.79 6.74
CA ASP A 270 -29.28 9.60 7.16
C ASP A 270 -28.98 8.37 6.28
N ASP A 271 -28.19 8.52 5.21
CA ASP A 271 -27.75 7.44 4.33
C ASP A 271 -26.36 6.95 4.77
N ASP A 272 -26.33 5.74 5.32
CA ASP A 272 -25.10 5.10 5.86
C ASP A 272 -24.06 4.82 4.76
N LEU A 273 -24.51 4.43 3.58
CA LEU A 273 -23.61 4.15 2.45
C LEU A 273 -23.07 5.46 1.84
N ALA A 274 -23.90 6.47 1.62
CA ALA A 274 -23.44 7.76 1.08
C ALA A 274 -22.46 8.44 2.05
N THR A 275 -22.71 8.38 3.35
CA THR A 275 -21.81 8.88 4.39
C THR A 275 -20.48 8.11 4.38
N ALA A 276 -20.52 6.77 4.27
CA ALA A 276 -19.33 5.94 4.19
C ALA A 276 -18.52 6.20 2.91
N GLN A 277 -19.17 6.36 1.78
CA GLN A 277 -18.53 6.72 0.51
C GLN A 277 -17.76 8.04 0.62
N LEU A 278 -18.38 9.06 1.20
CA LEU A 278 -17.74 10.35 1.42
C LEU A 278 -16.53 10.22 2.35
N MET A 279 -16.71 9.62 3.54
CA MET A 279 -15.67 9.59 4.55
C MET A 279 -14.46 8.75 4.10
N CYS A 280 -14.72 7.60 3.47
CA CYS A 280 -13.66 6.72 2.99
C CYS A 280 -12.95 7.31 1.78
N ASN A 281 -13.69 7.63 0.73
CA ASN A 281 -13.08 7.94 -0.57
C ASN A 281 -12.62 9.38 -0.69
N GLY A 282 -13.17 10.30 0.10
CA GLY A 282 -12.63 11.64 0.27
C GLY A 282 -11.24 11.63 0.94
N ALA A 283 -11.07 10.81 1.98
CA ALA A 283 -9.77 10.63 2.62
C ALA A 283 -8.77 9.91 1.70
N ILE A 284 -9.20 8.90 0.92
CA ILE A 284 -8.33 8.25 -0.06
C ILE A 284 -7.86 9.25 -1.13
N GLU A 285 -8.77 10.08 -1.68
CA GLU A 285 -8.41 11.09 -2.66
C GLU A 285 -7.40 12.07 -2.10
N ALA A 286 -7.63 12.61 -0.90
CA ALA A 286 -6.69 13.50 -0.22
C ALA A 286 -5.29 12.88 -0.09
N ARG A 287 -5.23 11.61 0.32
CA ARG A 287 -3.99 10.86 0.44
C ARG A 287 -3.24 10.72 -0.89
N VAL A 288 -3.93 10.28 -1.96
CA VAL A 288 -3.26 10.02 -3.25
C VAL A 288 -2.91 11.29 -4.02
N LEU A 289 -3.52 12.40 -3.66
CA LEU A 289 -3.13 13.74 -4.12
C LEU A 289 -1.90 14.29 -3.39
N GLY A 290 -1.42 13.61 -2.35
CA GLY A 290 -0.28 14.07 -1.56
C GLY A 290 -0.61 15.31 -0.72
N LEU A 291 -1.81 15.39 -0.11
CA LEU A 291 -2.11 16.46 0.84
C LEU A 291 -1.33 16.27 2.14
N SER A 292 -1.27 17.30 2.98
CA SER A 292 -0.30 17.42 4.06
C SER A 292 -0.63 16.60 5.32
N LYS A 293 -1.84 16.09 5.44
CA LYS A 293 -2.24 15.28 6.61
C LYS A 293 -1.93 13.79 6.39
N PRO A 294 -1.44 13.09 7.43
CA PRO A 294 -1.19 11.65 7.35
C PRO A 294 -2.49 10.86 7.38
N ALA A 295 -2.43 9.62 6.86
CA ALA A 295 -3.42 8.58 7.09
C ALA A 295 -2.91 7.58 8.11
N MET A 296 -3.79 6.96 8.91
CA MET A 296 -3.40 5.77 9.66
C MET A 296 -3.27 4.58 8.71
N SER A 297 -2.08 4.01 8.62
CA SER A 297 -1.83 2.83 7.79
C SER A 297 -2.08 1.53 8.55
N ILE A 298 -2.44 0.49 7.82
CA ILE A 298 -2.43 -0.91 8.22
C ILE A 298 -1.83 -1.73 7.08
N THR A 299 -1.09 -2.79 7.37
CA THR A 299 -0.38 -3.62 6.37
C THR A 299 0.48 -2.80 5.40
N GLY A 300 1.11 -1.74 5.92
CA GLY A 300 2.02 -0.86 5.18
C GLY A 300 1.34 0.11 4.21
N SER A 301 0.02 0.28 4.25
CA SER A 301 -0.71 1.18 3.35
C SER A 301 -1.76 2.03 4.08
N GLY A 302 -1.70 3.37 3.89
CA GLY A 302 -2.73 4.27 4.39
C GLY A 302 -4.11 4.04 3.76
N ALA A 303 -4.17 3.64 2.48
CA ALA A 303 -5.44 3.30 1.85
C ALA A 303 -6.08 2.04 2.45
N HIS A 304 -5.28 1.05 2.88
CA HIS A 304 -5.82 -0.10 3.64
C HIS A 304 -6.44 0.37 4.95
N GLY A 305 -5.72 1.22 5.70
CA GLY A 305 -6.22 1.75 6.96
C GLY A 305 -7.49 2.58 6.81
N ILE A 306 -7.56 3.45 5.79
CA ILE A 306 -8.76 4.25 5.52
C ILE A 306 -9.96 3.36 5.19
N ILE A 307 -9.82 2.40 4.25
CA ILE A 307 -10.92 1.51 3.85
C ILE A 307 -11.35 0.62 5.01
N ALA A 308 -10.42 0.05 5.77
CA ALA A 308 -10.73 -0.82 6.89
C ALA A 308 -11.36 -0.09 8.09
N THR A 309 -11.39 1.23 8.10
CA THR A 309 -11.79 2.06 9.27
C THR A 309 -12.99 2.96 8.97
N MET A 310 -12.90 3.80 7.92
CA MET A 310 -13.82 4.91 7.74
C MET A 310 -15.26 4.50 7.43
N PRO A 311 -15.53 3.41 6.67
CA PRO A 311 -16.91 2.96 6.49
C PRO A 311 -17.56 2.45 7.78
N LEU A 312 -16.76 1.88 8.71
CA LEU A 312 -17.25 1.42 10.01
C LEU A 312 -17.61 2.62 10.91
N TYR A 313 -16.72 3.63 10.92
CA TYR A 313 -16.97 4.88 11.62
C TYR A 313 -18.23 5.58 11.08
N ALA A 314 -18.38 5.67 9.76
CA ALA A 314 -19.55 6.27 9.10
C ALA A 314 -20.84 5.55 9.47
N TYR A 315 -20.86 4.21 9.39
CA TYR A 315 -22.01 3.41 9.81
C TYR A 315 -22.38 3.67 11.28
N ASN A 316 -21.37 3.65 12.16
CA ASN A 316 -21.60 3.95 13.58
C ASN A 316 -22.13 5.38 13.79
N ALA A 317 -21.57 6.35 13.09
CA ALA A 317 -21.97 7.75 13.23
C ALA A 317 -23.44 7.97 12.83
N VAL A 318 -23.94 7.28 11.81
CA VAL A 318 -25.33 7.35 11.35
C VAL A 318 -26.28 6.66 12.34
N HIS A 319 -25.90 5.50 12.85
CA HIS A 319 -26.80 4.68 13.66
C HIS A 319 -26.69 4.89 15.18
N ASN A 320 -25.51 5.28 15.68
CA ASN A 320 -25.21 5.36 17.11
C ASN A 320 -24.58 6.70 17.57
N GLY A 321 -24.37 7.64 16.63
CA GLY A 321 -23.66 8.89 16.88
C GLY A 321 -22.15 8.79 16.68
N THR A 322 -21.49 9.95 16.78
CA THR A 322 -20.07 10.11 16.45
C THR A 322 -19.12 9.66 17.57
N GLU A 323 -19.64 9.30 18.73
CA GLU A 323 -18.80 8.81 19.83
C GLU A 323 -18.25 7.43 19.52
N ASN A 324 -16.95 7.24 19.82
CA ASN A 324 -16.32 5.94 19.71
C ASN A 324 -16.84 5.04 20.83
N ASN A 325 -17.51 3.97 20.45
CA ASN A 325 -18.01 2.99 21.38
C ASN A 325 -17.24 1.67 21.27
N GLU A 326 -17.37 0.84 22.27
CA GLU A 326 -16.69 -0.45 22.36
C GLU A 326 -16.95 -1.32 21.11
N LYS A 327 -18.20 -1.35 20.63
CA LYS A 327 -18.59 -2.15 19.47
C LYS A 327 -17.87 -1.69 18.19
N LEU A 328 -17.70 -0.38 18.01
CA LEU A 328 -16.95 0.19 16.89
C LEU A 328 -15.46 -0.19 16.94
N LEU A 329 -14.83 -0.11 18.13
CA LEU A 329 -13.43 -0.51 18.31
C LEU A 329 -13.22 -2.00 17.99
N ARG A 330 -14.11 -2.87 18.47
CA ARG A 330 -14.11 -4.31 18.20
C ARG A 330 -14.30 -4.61 16.70
N ALA A 331 -15.27 -3.95 16.06
CA ALA A 331 -15.50 -4.07 14.61
C ALA A 331 -14.28 -3.67 13.79
N THR A 332 -13.59 -2.60 14.21
CA THR A 332 -12.37 -2.13 13.52
C THR A 332 -11.20 -3.08 13.75
N ALA A 333 -11.05 -3.63 14.98
CA ALA A 333 -10.05 -4.66 15.24
C ALA A 333 -10.28 -5.90 14.36
N LEU A 334 -11.53 -6.36 14.22
CA LEU A 334 -11.90 -7.45 13.31
C LEU A 334 -11.53 -7.11 11.86
N SER A 335 -11.91 -5.93 11.39
CA SER A 335 -11.60 -5.46 10.03
C SER A 335 -10.10 -5.48 9.75
N TYR A 336 -9.28 -5.01 10.68
CA TYR A 336 -7.83 -5.02 10.57
C TYR A 336 -7.25 -6.43 10.52
N LEU A 337 -7.69 -7.33 11.39
CA LEU A 337 -7.19 -8.70 11.42
C LEU A 337 -7.54 -9.48 10.14
N ILE A 338 -8.75 -9.31 9.58
CA ILE A 338 -9.12 -9.91 8.31
C ILE A 338 -8.31 -9.32 7.15
N CYS A 339 -8.09 -8.00 7.13
CA CYS A 339 -7.22 -7.35 6.15
C CYS A 339 -5.80 -7.94 6.20
N MET A 340 -5.20 -8.04 7.38
CA MET A 340 -3.89 -8.64 7.60
C MET A 340 -3.84 -10.10 7.12
N TYR A 341 -4.86 -10.88 7.44
CA TYR A 341 -4.94 -12.31 7.08
C TYR A 341 -4.81 -12.52 5.57
N ILE A 342 -5.59 -11.76 4.79
CA ILE A 342 -5.55 -11.83 3.32
C ILE A 342 -4.24 -11.26 2.79
N LYS A 343 -3.76 -10.15 3.38
CA LYS A 343 -2.59 -9.43 2.89
C LYS A 343 -1.30 -10.24 3.06
N GLU A 344 -1.16 -11.00 4.11
CA GLU A 344 -0.03 -11.90 4.32
C GLU A 344 0.09 -13.00 3.25
N TYR A 345 -1.02 -13.44 2.66
CA TYR A 345 -0.99 -14.36 1.51
C TYR A 345 -0.68 -13.65 0.19
N SER A 346 -1.10 -12.40 0.02
CA SER A 346 -1.01 -11.71 -1.27
C SER A 346 0.36 -11.07 -1.55
N GLY A 347 1.26 -11.11 -0.57
CA GLY A 347 2.56 -10.45 -0.66
C GLY A 347 2.48 -8.93 -0.42
N LYS A 348 3.64 -8.27 -0.36
CA LYS A 348 3.72 -6.84 -0.01
C LYS A 348 3.23 -5.95 -1.14
N LEU A 349 3.77 -6.14 -2.34
CA LEU A 349 3.43 -5.38 -3.54
C LEU A 349 3.06 -6.36 -4.67
N SER A 350 1.90 -6.17 -5.29
CA SER A 350 1.42 -7.04 -6.37
C SER A 350 0.36 -6.35 -7.21
N ALA A 351 -0.04 -6.97 -8.34
CA ALA A 351 -1.18 -6.51 -9.13
C ALA A 351 -2.54 -6.74 -8.44
N PHE A 352 -2.57 -7.41 -7.31
CA PHE A 352 -3.77 -7.59 -6.49
C PHE A 352 -4.05 -6.32 -5.67
N CYS A 353 -5.25 -5.75 -5.79
CA CYS A 353 -5.61 -4.53 -5.07
C CYS A 353 -5.89 -4.82 -3.59
N GLY A 354 -4.84 -4.78 -2.75
CA GLY A 354 -4.98 -4.99 -1.31
C GLY A 354 -6.00 -4.05 -0.66
N CYS A 355 -6.07 -2.78 -1.13
CA CYS A 355 -7.03 -1.79 -0.65
C CYS A 355 -8.49 -2.24 -0.88
N GLY A 356 -8.84 -2.56 -2.13
CA GLY A 356 -10.20 -2.96 -2.47
C GLY A 356 -10.54 -4.35 -1.93
N ILE A 357 -9.63 -5.31 -2.07
CA ILE A 357 -9.91 -6.71 -1.78
C ILE A 357 -9.69 -7.03 -0.30
N ALA A 358 -8.46 -6.88 0.22
CA ALA A 358 -8.16 -7.28 1.59
C ALA A 358 -8.82 -6.35 2.62
N ALA A 359 -8.61 -5.03 2.50
CA ALA A 359 -9.24 -4.06 3.41
C ALA A 359 -10.75 -4.00 3.20
N GLY A 360 -11.25 -4.08 1.95
CA GLY A 360 -12.68 -4.16 1.67
C GLY A 360 -13.36 -5.38 2.30
N THR A 361 -12.70 -6.56 2.30
CA THR A 361 -13.21 -7.76 2.99
C THR A 361 -13.22 -7.57 4.50
N GLY A 362 -12.17 -6.96 5.07
CA GLY A 362 -12.14 -6.58 6.47
C GLY A 362 -13.30 -5.64 6.83
N THR A 363 -13.52 -4.60 6.01
CA THR A 363 -14.66 -3.66 6.15
C THR A 363 -15.99 -4.38 6.13
N ALA A 364 -16.19 -5.30 5.20
CA ALA A 364 -17.43 -6.07 5.10
C ALA A 364 -17.71 -6.90 6.37
N CYS A 365 -16.67 -7.54 6.92
CA CYS A 365 -16.76 -8.26 8.18
C CYS A 365 -17.05 -7.33 9.37
N GLY A 366 -16.36 -6.17 9.44
CA GLY A 366 -16.60 -5.16 10.46
C GLY A 366 -18.03 -4.59 10.42
N LEU A 367 -18.56 -4.29 9.22
CA LEU A 367 -19.94 -3.85 9.03
C LEU A 367 -20.94 -4.94 9.46
N ALA A 368 -20.71 -6.20 9.02
CA ALA A 368 -21.55 -7.32 9.42
C ALA A 368 -21.57 -7.47 10.96
N TYR A 369 -20.42 -7.35 11.61
CA TYR A 369 -20.30 -7.36 13.07
C TYR A 369 -21.08 -6.23 13.73
N LEU A 370 -20.99 -4.99 13.23
CA LEU A 370 -21.80 -3.86 13.69
C LEU A 370 -23.30 -4.10 13.54
N MET A 371 -23.70 -4.81 12.49
CA MET A 371 -25.08 -5.23 12.23
C MET A 371 -25.52 -6.43 13.08
N GLY A 372 -24.62 -7.03 13.88
CA GLY A 372 -24.92 -8.14 14.80
C GLY A 372 -24.65 -9.54 14.23
N ALA A 373 -23.81 -9.67 13.21
CA ALA A 373 -23.42 -10.95 12.65
C ALA A 373 -22.72 -11.85 13.67
N ASN A 374 -23.03 -13.14 13.64
CA ASN A 374 -22.26 -14.17 14.30
C ASN A 374 -21.09 -14.66 13.42
N LYS A 375 -20.23 -15.53 13.96
CA LYS A 375 -19.02 -16.04 13.26
C LYS A 375 -19.36 -16.69 11.90
N ASN A 376 -20.44 -17.49 11.82
CA ASN A 376 -20.81 -18.14 10.55
C ASN A 376 -21.21 -17.12 9.49
N GLN A 377 -21.89 -16.06 9.89
CA GLN A 377 -22.24 -14.96 8.98
C GLN A 377 -21.01 -14.15 8.53
N LEU A 378 -19.96 -14.05 9.36
CA LEU A 378 -18.67 -13.46 8.91
C LEU A 378 -18.01 -14.32 7.82
N GLU A 379 -18.07 -15.65 7.93
CA GLU A 379 -17.59 -16.56 6.89
C GLU A 379 -18.33 -16.34 5.56
N LEU A 380 -19.69 -16.25 5.60
CA LEU A 380 -20.50 -15.92 4.43
C LEU A 380 -20.12 -14.56 3.83
N CYS A 381 -19.78 -13.59 4.66
CA CYS A 381 -19.33 -12.27 4.22
C CYS A 381 -18.02 -12.35 3.44
N ILE A 382 -17.03 -13.10 3.93
CA ILE A 382 -15.74 -13.34 3.27
C ILE A 382 -15.97 -14.05 1.92
N GLN A 383 -16.83 -15.05 1.86
CA GLN A 383 -17.17 -15.77 0.63
C GLN A 383 -17.80 -14.85 -0.42
N ASN A 384 -18.73 -13.98 -0.02
CA ASN A 384 -19.35 -13.00 -0.92
C ASN A 384 -18.33 -12.00 -1.49
N MET A 385 -17.43 -11.48 -0.65
CA MET A 385 -16.37 -10.57 -1.07
C MET A 385 -15.38 -11.25 -2.00
N SER A 386 -14.99 -12.50 -1.71
CA SER A 386 -14.12 -13.30 -2.56
C SER A 386 -14.71 -13.50 -3.95
N ALA A 387 -15.97 -13.92 -4.03
CA ALA A 387 -16.64 -14.16 -5.30
C ALA A 387 -16.83 -12.90 -6.14
N GLY A 388 -17.01 -11.73 -5.50
CA GLY A 388 -17.37 -10.49 -6.19
C GLY A 388 -16.19 -9.58 -6.52
N LEU A 389 -15.07 -9.62 -5.76
CA LEU A 389 -14.09 -8.55 -5.79
C LEU A 389 -12.63 -8.99 -6.02
N THR A 390 -12.30 -10.29 -5.94
CA THR A 390 -10.89 -10.76 -5.98
C THR A 390 -10.13 -10.37 -7.26
N GLY A 391 -10.83 -10.12 -8.35
CA GLY A 391 -10.22 -9.72 -9.64
C GLY A 391 -9.85 -8.23 -9.74
N MET A 392 -10.02 -7.40 -8.72
CA MET A 392 -9.64 -5.99 -8.77
C MET A 392 -8.13 -5.83 -8.85
N ILE A 393 -7.65 -5.17 -9.92
CA ILE A 393 -6.21 -4.92 -10.12
C ILE A 393 -5.70 -3.72 -9.33
N CYS A 394 -4.42 -3.78 -8.95
CA CYS A 394 -3.64 -2.64 -8.45
C CYS A 394 -2.70 -2.13 -9.54
N ASP A 395 -2.97 -0.93 -10.04
CA ASP A 395 -2.17 -0.21 -11.02
C ASP A 395 -1.38 0.96 -10.40
N GLY A 396 -1.04 0.82 -9.13
CA GLY A 396 -0.24 1.78 -8.38
C GLY A 396 -1.04 2.75 -7.51
N GLY A 397 -0.32 3.59 -6.77
CA GLY A 397 -0.89 4.64 -5.94
C GLY A 397 -1.27 5.85 -6.80
N ASN A 398 -2.52 5.96 -7.20
CA ASN A 398 -2.98 7.02 -8.09
C ASN A 398 -4.42 7.45 -7.76
N HIS A 399 -4.92 8.47 -8.48
CA HIS A 399 -6.26 9.02 -8.26
C HIS A 399 -7.38 7.97 -8.44
N GLY A 400 -7.15 6.93 -9.25
CA GLY A 400 -8.07 5.79 -9.41
C GLY A 400 -8.27 4.96 -8.14
N CYS A 401 -7.40 5.10 -7.11
CA CYS A 401 -7.60 4.45 -5.81
C CYS A 401 -8.91 4.86 -5.13
N ALA A 402 -9.35 6.11 -5.31
CA ALA A 402 -10.65 6.56 -4.79
C ALA A 402 -11.82 5.81 -5.47
N MET A 403 -11.75 5.55 -6.78
CA MET A 403 -12.76 4.74 -7.48
C MET A 403 -12.76 3.29 -7.01
N LYS A 404 -11.58 2.71 -6.76
CA LYS A 404 -11.47 1.35 -6.19
C LYS A 404 -12.04 1.28 -4.78
N GLY A 405 -11.83 2.33 -3.97
CA GLY A 405 -12.43 2.46 -2.65
C GLY A 405 -13.96 2.59 -2.71
N ILE A 406 -14.51 3.31 -3.69
CA ILE A 406 -15.96 3.40 -3.93
C ILE A 406 -16.54 2.00 -4.18
N VAL A 407 -15.95 1.25 -5.11
CA VAL A 407 -16.41 -0.12 -5.44
C VAL A 407 -16.27 -1.06 -4.23
N ALA A 408 -15.18 -0.96 -3.49
CA ALA A 408 -14.94 -1.78 -2.31
C ALA A 408 -15.96 -1.49 -1.19
N THR A 409 -16.27 -0.20 -0.95
CA THR A 409 -17.26 0.22 0.05
C THR A 409 -18.66 -0.25 -0.33
N ASP A 410 -19.08 -0.10 -1.59
CA ASP A 410 -20.36 -0.61 -2.09
C ASP A 410 -20.47 -2.13 -1.90
N ALA A 411 -19.43 -2.87 -2.30
CA ALA A 411 -19.37 -4.31 -2.14
C ALA A 411 -19.44 -4.71 -0.67
N ALA A 412 -18.70 -4.03 0.23
CA ALA A 412 -18.67 -4.33 1.65
C ALA A 412 -20.04 -4.18 2.31
N PHE A 413 -20.75 -3.08 2.05
CA PHE A 413 -22.11 -2.88 2.56
C PHE A 413 -23.08 -3.96 2.06
N ARG A 414 -23.03 -4.29 0.77
CA ARG A 414 -23.88 -5.29 0.16
C ARG A 414 -23.59 -6.67 0.69
N CYS A 415 -22.32 -7.07 0.78
CA CYS A 415 -21.91 -8.38 1.28
C CYS A 415 -22.24 -8.55 2.76
N ALA A 416 -22.07 -7.51 3.59
CA ALA A 416 -22.48 -7.52 4.99
C ALA A 416 -24.01 -7.73 5.11
N LYS A 417 -24.82 -6.93 4.38
CA LYS A 417 -26.29 -7.05 4.39
C LYS A 417 -26.77 -8.42 3.89
N PHE A 418 -26.11 -9.05 2.94
CA PHE A 418 -26.42 -10.41 2.49
C PHE A 418 -26.07 -11.43 3.55
N ALA A 419 -24.87 -11.34 4.12
CA ALA A 419 -24.38 -12.30 5.10
C ALA A 419 -25.22 -12.36 6.38
N ILE A 420 -25.68 -11.23 6.92
CA ILE A 420 -26.60 -11.22 8.09
C ILE A 420 -27.97 -11.84 7.79
N ASN A 421 -28.35 -11.91 6.52
CA ASN A 421 -29.56 -12.62 6.06
C ASN A 421 -29.27 -14.06 5.60
N ASN A 422 -28.07 -14.60 5.88
CA ASN A 422 -27.60 -15.92 5.50
C ASN A 422 -27.61 -16.17 3.97
N VAL A 423 -27.33 -15.12 3.19
CA VAL A 423 -27.19 -15.18 1.73
C VAL A 423 -25.71 -15.10 1.36
N ALA A 424 -25.21 -16.14 0.70
CA ALA A 424 -23.81 -16.20 0.27
C ALA A 424 -23.61 -17.04 -0.98
N ILE A 425 -22.43 -16.86 -1.60
CA ILE A 425 -21.90 -17.74 -2.63
C ILE A 425 -21.11 -18.83 -1.90
N GLU A 426 -21.64 -20.06 -1.94
CA GLU A 426 -21.08 -21.19 -1.19
C GLU A 426 -19.67 -21.58 -1.64
N GLY A 427 -18.94 -22.31 -0.78
CA GLY A 427 -17.56 -22.74 -1.00
C GLY A 427 -17.32 -23.68 -2.18
N ILE A 428 -18.38 -24.24 -2.76
CA ILE A 428 -18.30 -25.05 -3.99
C ILE A 428 -18.19 -24.22 -5.27
N HIS A 429 -18.35 -22.89 -5.18
CA HIS A 429 -18.38 -22.01 -6.34
C HIS A 429 -17.05 -21.25 -6.50
N GLY A 430 -16.52 -21.28 -7.71
CA GLY A 430 -15.37 -20.45 -8.12
C GLY A 430 -14.12 -20.69 -7.29
N ILE A 431 -13.58 -19.62 -6.72
CA ILE A 431 -12.35 -19.66 -5.90
C ILE A 431 -12.64 -19.74 -4.39
N ASN A 432 -13.91 -19.74 -3.99
CA ASN A 432 -14.24 -19.87 -2.57
C ASN A 432 -13.74 -21.22 -2.01
N GLY A 433 -13.27 -21.20 -0.78
CA GLY A 433 -12.87 -22.39 -0.04
C GLY A 433 -14.04 -22.96 0.76
N LEU A 434 -13.83 -24.13 1.35
CA LEU A 434 -14.84 -24.78 2.20
C LEU A 434 -15.01 -24.10 3.58
N ASN A 435 -14.09 -23.21 3.92
CA ASN A 435 -14.08 -22.37 5.12
C ASN A 435 -13.50 -21.00 4.81
N ALA A 436 -13.54 -20.10 5.79
CA ALA A 436 -13.03 -18.73 5.66
C ALA A 436 -11.53 -18.68 5.37
N GLU A 437 -10.75 -19.50 6.07
CA GLU A 437 -9.28 -19.55 5.97
C GLU A 437 -8.85 -19.99 4.56
N ASP A 438 -9.46 -21.04 4.04
CA ASP A 438 -9.23 -21.50 2.67
C ASP A 438 -9.65 -20.46 1.64
N THR A 439 -10.76 -19.76 1.86
CA THR A 439 -11.22 -18.68 0.98
C THR A 439 -10.19 -17.55 0.95
N MET A 440 -9.73 -17.07 2.10
CA MET A 440 -8.72 -16.01 2.19
C MET A 440 -7.38 -16.43 1.59
N ARG A 441 -6.97 -17.69 1.79
CA ARG A 441 -5.77 -18.25 1.15
C ARG A 441 -5.92 -18.28 -0.39
N ASN A 442 -7.06 -18.70 -0.90
CA ASN A 442 -7.32 -18.74 -2.34
C ASN A 442 -7.29 -17.34 -2.97
N MET A 443 -7.82 -16.32 -2.28
CA MET A 443 -7.66 -14.92 -2.70
C MET A 443 -6.16 -14.53 -2.82
N GLY A 444 -5.34 -14.95 -1.86
CA GLY A 444 -3.89 -14.74 -1.91
C GLY A 444 -3.20 -15.49 -3.05
N LEU A 445 -3.63 -16.71 -3.40
CA LEU A 445 -3.11 -17.46 -4.55
C LEU A 445 -3.42 -16.79 -5.89
N ILE A 446 -4.56 -16.09 -5.99
CA ILE A 446 -4.83 -15.25 -7.17
C ILE A 446 -3.81 -14.10 -7.25
N ALA A 447 -3.42 -13.50 -6.13
CA ALA A 447 -2.41 -12.45 -6.12
C ALA A 447 -1.04 -12.99 -6.53
N SER A 448 -0.58 -14.05 -5.89
CA SER A 448 0.74 -14.66 -6.11
C SER A 448 0.62 -16.19 -5.96
N PRO A 449 0.86 -16.97 -7.03
CA PRO A 449 1.51 -16.55 -8.31
C PRO A 449 0.54 -16.03 -9.39
N GLY A 450 -0.77 -15.99 -9.16
CA GLY A 450 -1.79 -15.81 -10.23
C GLY A 450 -1.65 -14.51 -11.04
N MET A 451 -1.36 -13.38 -10.39
CA MET A 451 -1.31 -12.04 -11.05
C MET A 451 0.11 -11.57 -11.44
N VAL A 452 1.14 -12.42 -11.39
CA VAL A 452 2.51 -12.00 -11.75
C VAL A 452 2.56 -11.48 -13.19
N LYS A 453 1.94 -12.18 -14.14
CA LYS A 453 1.89 -11.72 -15.54
C LYS A 453 1.03 -10.46 -15.73
N THR A 454 0.03 -10.26 -14.88
CA THR A 454 -0.76 -9.03 -14.85
C THR A 454 0.09 -7.84 -14.40
N GLU A 455 0.98 -8.02 -13.43
CA GLU A 455 1.95 -7.02 -12.98
C GLU A 455 2.84 -6.55 -14.14
N GLU A 456 3.43 -7.50 -14.88
CA GLU A 456 4.26 -7.20 -16.06
C GLU A 456 3.50 -6.36 -17.09
N THR A 457 2.26 -6.79 -17.43
CA THR A 457 1.41 -6.09 -18.39
C THR A 457 1.05 -4.66 -17.93
N ILE A 458 0.76 -4.48 -16.64
CA ILE A 458 0.48 -3.14 -16.08
C ILE A 458 1.69 -2.23 -16.22
N VAL A 459 2.89 -2.71 -15.85
CA VAL A 459 4.12 -1.92 -15.96
C VAL A 459 4.42 -1.57 -17.42
N GLU A 460 4.28 -2.53 -18.34
CA GLU A 460 4.45 -2.28 -19.77
C GLU A 460 3.51 -1.18 -20.30
N ILE A 461 2.22 -1.22 -19.89
CA ILE A 461 1.25 -0.15 -20.24
C ILE A 461 1.70 1.20 -19.68
N MET A 462 2.22 1.24 -18.45
CA MET A 462 2.65 2.48 -17.81
C MET A 462 3.89 3.09 -18.47
N GLN A 463 4.85 2.26 -18.86
CA GLN A 463 6.09 2.70 -19.52
C GLN A 463 5.86 3.18 -20.97
N ASN A 464 4.74 2.81 -21.59
CA ASN A 464 4.38 3.23 -22.95
C ASN A 464 3.44 4.44 -23.01
N LYS A 465 3.27 5.18 -21.92
CA LYS A 465 2.52 6.44 -21.84
C LYS A 465 3.44 7.62 -22.07
#